data_abd180f8c0f70d1ab0b0cff237246478
#
_entry.id   abd180f8c0f70d1ab0b0cff237246478
#
_cell.length_a   1.000
_cell.length_b   1.000
_cell.length_c   1.000
_cell.angle_alpha   90.00
_cell.angle_beta   90.00
_cell.angle_gamma   90.00
#
_symmetry.space_group_name_H-M   'P 1'
#
loop_
_entity.id
_entity.type
_entity.pdbx_description
1 polymer ?
#
loop_
_entity_poly.entity_id
_entity_poly.type
_entity_poly.pdbx_seq_one_letter_code
_entity_poly.pdbx_strand_id
1 'polypeptide(L)'
;MRWWWAPTPPPPPVLQGAPMLRGIDVSAYQSSSYSTEGLSFVFIKATEGRSYVNPKLAAQTKRARDAGLVVGFYHFLWPGNLTAQAQYFVGKAPDRAGDILAVDWETTSNGTRASNAEKDLFLRKLKDLRPNNPVVLYCNRDFWLNVDTTSYAGDGLWIADYVSAGKPRIKAKWRFHQYTDDPLDKNVAAFESRAALRKWAEDA
;
A
#
# COMPACT_ATOMS: atom_id res chain seq x y z
N MET A 1 52.08 -13.05 -4.77
CA MET A 1 50.77 -12.97 -5.45
C MET A 1 50.05 -11.75 -4.91
N ARG A 2 49.84 -10.72 -5.76
CA ARG A 2 49.15 -9.49 -5.38
C ARG A 2 47.69 -9.61 -5.83
N TRP A 3 46.74 -9.63 -4.86
CA TRP A 3 45.29 -9.58 -5.14
C TRP A 3 44.92 -8.14 -5.51
N TRP A 4 44.44 -7.92 -6.73
CA TRP A 4 43.89 -6.66 -7.18
C TRP A 4 42.44 -6.58 -6.71
N TRP A 5 42.15 -5.65 -5.81
CA TRP A 5 40.80 -5.24 -5.49
C TRP A 5 40.31 -4.34 -6.62
N ALA A 6 39.39 -4.84 -7.43
CA ALA A 6 38.65 -4.00 -8.33
C ALA A 6 37.62 -3.19 -7.51
N PRO A 7 37.55 -1.87 -7.66
CA PRO A 7 36.52 -1.07 -7.00
C PRO A 7 35.16 -1.50 -7.52
N THR A 8 34.20 -1.69 -6.61
CA THR A 8 32.79 -1.91 -6.98
C THR A 8 32.31 -0.74 -7.84
N PRO A 9 31.63 -1.01 -8.97
CA PRO A 9 31.11 0.04 -9.79
C PRO A 9 30.13 0.90 -8.97
N PRO A 10 30.08 2.23 -9.18
CA PRO A 10 29.14 3.09 -8.52
C PRO A 10 27.72 2.65 -8.88
N PRO A 11 26.74 2.80 -7.95
CA PRO A 11 25.35 2.51 -8.26
C PRO A 11 24.92 3.34 -9.47
N PRO A 12 24.07 2.79 -10.35
CA PRO A 12 23.60 3.51 -11.52
C PRO A 12 22.95 4.83 -11.09
N PRO A 13 23.13 5.91 -11.87
CA PRO A 13 22.55 7.19 -11.55
C PRO A 13 21.03 7.03 -11.47
N VAL A 14 20.44 7.53 -10.39
CA VAL A 14 18.99 7.70 -10.29
C VAL A 14 18.61 8.66 -11.40
N LEU A 15 17.97 8.15 -12.43
CA LEU A 15 17.47 8.96 -13.54
C LEU A 15 16.46 9.97 -12.98
N GLN A 16 16.90 11.21 -12.81
CA GLN A 16 16.00 12.32 -12.54
C GLN A 16 15.09 12.46 -13.76
N GLY A 17 13.79 12.14 -13.58
CA GLY A 17 12.79 12.40 -14.59
C GLY A 17 12.04 11.21 -15.17
N ALA A 18 12.22 9.97 -14.68
CA ALA A 18 11.30 8.89 -15.06
C ALA A 18 9.88 9.23 -14.55
N PRO A 19 8.83 9.15 -15.42
CA PRO A 19 7.47 9.43 -14.97
C PRO A 19 7.09 8.43 -13.87
N MET A 20 6.74 8.94 -12.68
CA MET A 20 6.26 8.11 -11.59
C MET A 20 5.03 7.31 -12.01
N LEU A 21 4.92 6.08 -11.55
CA LEU A 21 3.78 5.23 -11.82
C LEU A 21 2.53 5.82 -11.16
N ARG A 22 1.46 5.97 -11.94
CA ARG A 22 0.19 6.51 -11.47
C ARG A 22 -0.70 5.38 -10.97
N GLY A 23 -1.43 5.63 -9.90
CA GLY A 23 -2.45 4.75 -9.36
C GLY A 23 -3.57 5.54 -8.70
N ILE A 24 -4.56 4.80 -8.25
CA ILE A 24 -5.69 5.32 -7.45
C ILE A 24 -5.96 4.36 -6.31
N ASP A 25 -6.72 4.81 -5.33
CA ASP A 25 -7.39 3.89 -4.42
C ASP A 25 -8.91 4.09 -4.48
N VAL A 26 -9.62 3.00 -4.25
CA VAL A 26 -11.09 2.94 -4.41
C VAL A 26 -11.73 2.14 -3.28
N SER A 27 -12.95 2.53 -2.95
CA SER A 27 -13.79 1.87 -1.96
C SER A 27 -15.23 1.73 -2.48
N ALA A 28 -16.19 1.51 -1.60
CA ALA A 28 -17.61 1.51 -1.96
C ALA A 28 -18.10 2.86 -2.52
N TYR A 29 -17.39 3.95 -2.24
CA TYR A 29 -17.77 5.28 -2.73
C TYR A 29 -17.51 5.45 -4.23
N GLN A 30 -16.49 4.80 -4.78
CA GLN A 30 -16.19 4.88 -6.21
C GLN A 30 -17.00 3.86 -7.01
N SER A 31 -17.20 4.15 -8.30
CA SER A 31 -17.85 3.23 -9.23
C SER A 31 -17.04 1.94 -9.41
N SER A 32 -17.72 0.83 -9.71
CA SER A 32 -17.06 -0.39 -10.17
C SER A 32 -16.45 -0.26 -11.57
N SER A 33 -16.87 0.76 -12.33
CA SER A 33 -16.37 1.08 -13.68
C SER A 33 -15.43 2.29 -13.69
N TYR A 34 -14.65 2.50 -12.61
CA TYR A 34 -13.66 3.58 -12.56
C TYR A 34 -12.70 3.54 -13.76
N SER A 35 -12.17 4.71 -14.16
CA SER A 35 -11.21 4.78 -15.26
C SER A 35 -9.89 4.11 -14.88
N THR A 36 -9.37 3.29 -15.77
CA THR A 36 -8.06 2.64 -15.65
C THR A 36 -7.00 3.22 -16.59
N GLU A 37 -7.38 4.28 -17.32
CA GLU A 37 -6.50 4.92 -18.31
C GLU A 37 -5.26 5.55 -17.63
N GLY A 38 -4.08 5.20 -18.15
CA GLY A 38 -2.80 5.71 -17.64
C GLY A 38 -2.40 5.21 -16.26
N LEU A 39 -3.19 4.29 -15.66
CA LEU A 39 -2.87 3.70 -14.36
C LEU A 39 -1.92 2.52 -14.49
N SER A 40 -1.08 2.35 -13.47
CA SER A 40 -0.19 1.20 -13.30
C SER A 40 -0.62 0.27 -12.17
N PHE A 41 -1.32 0.81 -11.16
CA PHE A 41 -1.78 0.08 -10.00
C PHE A 41 -3.06 0.67 -9.43
N VAL A 42 -3.73 -0.11 -8.57
CA VAL A 42 -4.89 0.32 -7.79
C VAL A 42 -4.88 -0.36 -6.43
N PHE A 43 -5.22 0.39 -5.38
CA PHE A 43 -5.58 -0.17 -4.08
C PHE A 43 -7.11 -0.19 -3.94
N ILE A 44 -7.66 -1.32 -3.49
CA ILE A 44 -9.10 -1.54 -3.37
C ILE A 44 -9.43 -1.85 -1.91
N LYS A 45 -10.33 -1.09 -1.30
CA LYS A 45 -10.83 -1.45 0.04
C LYS A 45 -11.43 -2.84 0.00
N ALA A 46 -10.89 -3.74 0.81
CA ALA A 46 -11.48 -5.07 0.97
C ALA A 46 -12.40 -5.11 2.17
N THR A 47 -11.88 -4.75 3.33
CA THR A 47 -12.59 -4.93 4.61
C THR A 47 -12.30 -3.79 5.58
N GLU A 48 -13.11 -3.73 6.64
CA GLU A 48 -12.92 -2.86 7.79
C GLU A 48 -13.37 -3.59 9.06
N GLY A 49 -12.57 -3.54 10.13
CA GLY A 49 -12.87 -4.22 11.36
C GLY A 49 -13.10 -5.72 11.14
N ARG A 50 -14.16 -6.28 11.76
CA ARG A 50 -14.44 -7.72 11.72
C ARG A 50 -15.64 -8.12 10.87
N SER A 51 -16.34 -7.17 10.29
CA SER A 51 -17.65 -7.46 9.67
C SER A 51 -17.92 -6.71 8.38
N TYR A 52 -17.26 -5.58 8.12
CA TYR A 52 -17.48 -4.84 6.88
C TYR A 52 -16.66 -5.44 5.74
N VAL A 53 -17.30 -5.68 4.61
CA VAL A 53 -16.68 -5.99 3.33
C VAL A 53 -17.17 -5.00 2.28
N ASN A 54 -16.27 -4.50 1.43
CA ASN A 54 -16.65 -3.62 0.33
C ASN A 54 -17.56 -4.37 -0.65
N PRO A 55 -18.81 -3.96 -0.84
CA PRO A 55 -19.76 -4.66 -1.72
C PRO A 55 -19.34 -4.63 -3.19
N LYS A 56 -18.42 -3.73 -3.56
CA LYS A 56 -17.91 -3.60 -4.93
C LYS A 56 -16.56 -4.32 -5.13
N LEU A 57 -16.01 -4.98 -4.11
CA LEU A 57 -14.68 -5.59 -4.12
C LEU A 57 -14.45 -6.48 -5.36
N ALA A 58 -15.35 -7.40 -5.63
CA ALA A 58 -15.21 -8.35 -6.76
C ALA A 58 -15.21 -7.62 -8.12
N ALA A 59 -16.14 -6.69 -8.32
CA ALA A 59 -16.27 -5.96 -9.57
C ALA A 59 -15.09 -4.99 -9.80
N GLN A 60 -14.65 -4.29 -8.75
CA GLN A 60 -13.50 -3.40 -8.80
C GLN A 60 -12.20 -4.19 -9.06
N THR A 61 -12.04 -5.35 -8.44
CA THR A 61 -10.91 -6.25 -8.67
C THR A 61 -10.89 -6.76 -10.11
N LYS A 62 -12.03 -7.23 -10.62
CA LYS A 62 -12.13 -7.67 -12.02
C LYS A 62 -11.72 -6.55 -12.98
N ARG A 63 -12.22 -5.33 -12.76
CA ARG A 63 -11.88 -4.17 -13.58
C ARG A 63 -10.37 -3.91 -13.63
N ALA A 64 -9.70 -3.96 -12.47
CA ALA A 64 -8.25 -3.80 -12.37
C ALA A 64 -7.47 -4.89 -13.11
N ARG A 65 -7.88 -6.15 -12.94
CA ARG A 65 -7.27 -7.31 -13.58
C ARG A 65 -7.38 -7.25 -15.10
N ASP A 66 -8.58 -6.94 -15.60
CA ASP A 66 -8.81 -6.81 -17.05
C ASP A 66 -7.95 -5.72 -17.68
N ALA A 67 -7.63 -4.67 -16.92
CA ALA A 67 -6.73 -3.59 -17.34
C ALA A 67 -5.23 -3.90 -17.11
N GLY A 68 -4.88 -5.06 -16.57
CA GLY A 68 -3.49 -5.45 -16.31
C GLY A 68 -2.79 -4.63 -15.23
N LEU A 69 -3.54 -4.03 -14.30
CA LEU A 69 -2.98 -3.26 -13.19
C LEU A 69 -2.33 -4.18 -12.15
N VAL A 70 -1.35 -3.66 -11.42
CA VAL A 70 -0.95 -4.25 -10.14
C VAL A 70 -2.02 -3.92 -9.12
N VAL A 71 -2.50 -4.92 -8.38
CA VAL A 71 -3.63 -4.78 -7.47
C VAL A 71 -3.16 -4.87 -6.02
N GLY A 72 -3.59 -3.92 -5.22
CA GLY A 72 -3.49 -3.98 -3.77
C GLY A 72 -4.89 -4.05 -3.14
N PHE A 73 -4.98 -4.65 -1.98
CA PHE A 73 -6.18 -4.67 -1.14
C PHE A 73 -5.87 -4.02 0.18
N TYR A 74 -6.78 -3.19 0.72
CA TYR A 74 -6.57 -2.59 2.02
C TYR A 74 -7.67 -2.91 3.03
N HIS A 75 -7.23 -2.97 4.28
CA HIS A 75 -8.06 -3.18 5.46
C HIS A 75 -7.99 -1.95 6.36
N PHE A 76 -9.12 -1.36 6.68
CA PHE A 76 -9.20 -0.29 7.68
C PHE A 76 -9.15 -0.88 9.08
N LEU A 77 -8.06 -0.57 9.79
CA LEU A 77 -7.73 -1.19 11.07
C LEU A 77 -8.48 -0.53 12.24
N TRP A 78 -9.23 -1.33 12.98
CA TRP A 78 -9.82 -0.96 14.26
C TRP A 78 -8.95 -1.42 15.42
N PRO A 79 -8.99 -0.75 16.60
CA PRO A 79 -8.30 -1.22 17.80
C PRO A 79 -8.89 -2.56 18.28
N GLY A 80 -8.04 -3.42 18.81
CA GLY A 80 -8.41 -4.72 19.37
C GLY A 80 -8.75 -5.79 18.33
N ASN A 81 -8.96 -7.02 18.81
CA ASN A 81 -9.36 -8.17 18.00
C ASN A 81 -8.49 -8.43 16.74
N LEU A 82 -7.20 -8.13 16.81
CA LEU A 82 -6.30 -8.11 15.65
C LEU A 82 -6.25 -9.43 14.87
N THR A 83 -6.26 -10.55 15.58
CA THR A 83 -6.27 -11.88 14.94
C THR A 83 -7.53 -12.09 14.11
N ALA A 84 -8.70 -11.75 14.67
CA ALA A 84 -9.96 -11.89 13.97
C ALA A 84 -10.05 -10.94 12.75
N GLN A 85 -9.57 -9.70 12.88
CA GLN A 85 -9.49 -8.74 11.76
C GLN A 85 -8.56 -9.25 10.65
N ALA A 86 -7.36 -9.75 11.01
CA ALA A 86 -6.41 -10.27 10.03
C ALA A 86 -6.97 -11.48 9.28
N GLN A 87 -7.55 -12.44 9.99
CA GLN A 87 -8.21 -13.60 9.38
C GLN A 87 -9.38 -13.18 8.48
N TYR A 88 -10.18 -12.21 8.92
CA TYR A 88 -11.30 -11.68 8.14
C TYR A 88 -10.79 -11.02 6.85
N PHE A 89 -9.76 -10.17 6.94
CA PHE A 89 -9.17 -9.50 5.78
C PHE A 89 -8.64 -10.50 4.76
N VAL A 90 -7.75 -11.42 5.17
CA VAL A 90 -7.17 -12.40 4.23
C VAL A 90 -8.19 -13.40 3.70
N GLY A 91 -9.28 -13.63 4.43
CA GLY A 91 -10.39 -14.47 3.97
C GLY A 91 -11.28 -13.80 2.93
N LYS A 92 -11.25 -12.46 2.81
CA LYS A 92 -12.03 -11.69 1.83
C LYS A 92 -11.18 -11.19 0.66
N ALA A 93 -9.95 -10.76 0.92
CA ALA A 93 -9.03 -10.38 -0.14
C ALA A 93 -8.63 -11.61 -0.97
N PRO A 94 -8.66 -11.51 -2.32
CA PRO A 94 -8.18 -12.60 -3.17
C PRO A 94 -6.77 -13.05 -2.81
N ASP A 95 -6.51 -14.35 -2.90
CA ASP A 95 -5.18 -14.95 -2.69
C ASP A 95 -4.48 -15.14 -4.03
N ARG A 96 -3.60 -14.21 -4.36
CA ARG A 96 -2.85 -14.25 -5.60
C ARG A 96 -1.45 -13.68 -5.39
N ALA A 97 -0.43 -14.38 -5.90
CA ALA A 97 0.93 -13.84 -5.97
C ALA A 97 0.95 -12.52 -6.76
N GLY A 98 1.74 -11.56 -6.30
CA GLY A 98 1.83 -10.23 -6.88
C GLY A 98 0.74 -9.24 -6.44
N ASP A 99 -0.22 -9.66 -5.61
CA ASP A 99 -1.13 -8.73 -4.95
C ASP A 99 -0.49 -8.14 -3.68
N ILE A 100 -0.82 -6.89 -3.40
CA ILE A 100 -0.28 -6.16 -2.25
C ILE A 100 -1.37 -6.12 -1.16
N LEU A 101 -1.00 -6.38 0.09
CA LEU A 101 -1.89 -6.15 1.23
C LEU A 101 -1.50 -4.83 1.89
N ALA A 102 -2.48 -4.01 2.23
CA ALA A 102 -2.25 -2.75 2.90
C ALA A 102 -3.06 -2.63 4.19
N VAL A 103 -2.44 -2.08 5.22
CA VAL A 103 -3.08 -1.73 6.50
C VAL A 103 -3.34 -0.24 6.50
N ASP A 104 -4.59 0.14 6.51
CA ASP A 104 -5.04 1.52 6.62
C ASP A 104 -5.18 1.88 8.10
N TRP A 105 -4.22 2.66 8.60
CA TRP A 105 -4.11 3.04 10.00
C TRP A 105 -4.43 4.51 10.21
N GLU A 106 -5.65 4.75 10.65
CA GLU A 106 -6.21 6.09 10.87
C GLU A 106 -7.05 6.15 12.15
N THR A 107 -7.59 7.33 12.42
CA THR A 107 -8.66 7.49 13.42
C THR A 107 -9.96 6.90 12.87
N THR A 108 -10.56 6.01 13.64
CA THR A 108 -11.84 5.39 13.31
C THR A 108 -13.02 6.37 13.44
N SER A 109 -14.18 6.00 12.92
CA SER A 109 -15.38 6.85 12.95
C SER A 109 -15.88 7.19 14.36
N ASN A 110 -15.48 6.42 15.39
CA ASN A 110 -15.80 6.71 16.79
C ASN A 110 -14.69 7.48 17.53
N GLY A 111 -13.67 7.96 16.82
CA GLY A 111 -12.57 8.75 17.39
C GLY A 111 -11.47 7.92 18.06
N THR A 112 -11.51 6.59 17.97
CA THR A 112 -10.43 5.71 18.46
C THR A 112 -9.41 5.43 17.38
N ARG A 113 -8.30 4.78 17.73
CA ARG A 113 -7.31 4.26 16.79
C ARG A 113 -6.58 3.06 17.38
N ALA A 114 -6.11 2.17 16.53
CA ALA A 114 -5.19 1.13 16.96
C ALA A 114 -3.88 1.76 17.47
N SER A 115 -3.33 1.21 18.54
CA SER A 115 -2.05 1.64 19.08
C SER A 115 -0.89 1.29 18.15
N ASN A 116 0.30 1.85 18.40
CA ASN A 116 1.52 1.48 17.66
C ASN A 116 1.82 -0.02 17.73
N ALA A 117 1.69 -0.61 18.91
CA ALA A 117 1.90 -2.04 19.11
C ALA A 117 0.88 -2.88 18.33
N GLU A 118 -0.39 -2.46 18.30
CA GLU A 118 -1.43 -3.13 17.52
C GLU A 118 -1.19 -3.01 16.02
N LYS A 119 -0.80 -1.83 15.52
CA LYS A 119 -0.42 -1.62 14.13
C LYS A 119 0.74 -2.54 13.74
N ASP A 120 1.82 -2.57 14.51
CA ASP A 120 2.98 -3.41 14.25
C ASP A 120 2.63 -4.90 14.26
N LEU A 121 1.85 -5.33 15.24
CA LEU A 121 1.42 -6.72 15.36
C LEU A 121 0.51 -7.11 14.18
N PHE A 122 -0.37 -6.23 13.76
CA PHE A 122 -1.29 -6.49 12.64
C PHE A 122 -0.52 -6.67 11.31
N LEU A 123 0.45 -5.81 11.02
CA LEU A 123 1.34 -5.94 9.86
C LEU A 123 2.07 -7.30 9.85
N ARG A 124 2.63 -7.71 11.00
CA ARG A 124 3.30 -9.02 11.14
C ARG A 124 2.32 -10.19 10.94
N LYS A 125 1.14 -10.12 11.55
CA LYS A 125 0.11 -11.15 11.38
C LYS A 125 -0.31 -11.33 9.91
N LEU A 126 -0.44 -10.25 9.16
CA LEU A 126 -0.75 -10.34 7.72
C LEU A 126 0.41 -11.02 6.98
N LYS A 127 1.65 -10.68 7.29
CA LYS A 127 2.82 -11.31 6.67
C LYS A 127 2.91 -12.81 6.99
N ASP A 128 2.58 -13.21 8.23
CA ASP A 128 2.52 -14.63 8.62
C ASP A 128 1.41 -15.39 7.86
N LEU A 129 0.25 -14.75 7.65
CA LEU A 129 -0.89 -15.35 6.94
C LEU A 129 -0.70 -15.37 5.41
N ARG A 130 0.05 -14.43 4.87
CA ARG A 130 0.30 -14.24 3.43
C ARG A 130 1.78 -13.96 3.18
N PRO A 131 2.67 -14.94 3.42
CA PRO A 131 4.12 -14.74 3.37
C PRO A 131 4.65 -14.32 1.99
N ASN A 132 3.93 -14.66 0.93
CA ASN A 132 4.30 -14.38 -0.46
C ASN A 132 3.69 -13.08 -1.02
N ASN A 133 3.04 -12.29 -0.17
CA ASN A 133 2.47 -11.00 -0.56
C ASN A 133 3.18 -9.88 0.22
N PRO A 134 3.54 -8.77 -0.41
CA PRO A 134 4.02 -7.62 0.34
C PRO A 134 2.90 -7.04 1.20
N VAL A 135 3.25 -6.66 2.42
CA VAL A 135 2.36 -6.00 3.38
C VAL A 135 2.86 -4.58 3.63
N VAL A 136 2.05 -3.57 3.33
CA VAL A 136 2.42 -2.16 3.46
C VAL A 136 1.54 -1.44 4.48
N LEU A 137 2.07 -0.40 5.11
CA LEU A 137 1.32 0.49 5.98
C LEU A 137 0.86 1.71 5.21
N TYR A 138 -0.45 2.00 5.23
CA TYR A 138 -0.99 3.31 4.89
C TYR A 138 -1.26 4.12 6.15
N CYS A 139 -0.81 5.36 6.16
CA CYS A 139 -1.23 6.39 7.10
C CYS A 139 -1.00 7.79 6.50
N ASN A 140 -1.63 8.80 7.08
CA ASN A 140 -1.33 10.17 6.72
C ASN A 140 -0.02 10.67 7.36
N ARG A 141 0.46 11.80 6.87
CA ARG A 141 1.70 12.42 7.34
C ARG A 141 1.70 12.73 8.84
N ASP A 142 0.57 13.17 9.38
CA ASP A 142 0.47 13.49 10.82
C ASP A 142 0.61 12.22 11.67
N PHE A 143 -0.03 11.14 11.29
CA PHE A 143 0.14 9.84 11.96
C PHE A 143 1.60 9.38 11.90
N TRP A 144 2.24 9.47 10.75
CA TRP A 144 3.63 9.06 10.60
C TRP A 144 4.61 9.87 11.45
N LEU A 145 4.42 11.19 11.55
CA LEU A 145 5.35 12.09 12.25
C LEU A 145 5.06 12.24 13.73
N ASN A 146 3.79 12.19 14.15
CA ASN A 146 3.37 12.59 15.48
C ASN A 146 2.71 11.46 16.30
N VAL A 147 2.24 10.40 15.64
CA VAL A 147 1.56 9.27 16.30
C VAL A 147 2.42 8.01 16.25
N ASP A 148 3.07 7.73 15.12
CA ASP A 148 3.93 6.56 15.00
C ASP A 148 5.20 6.73 15.84
N THR A 149 5.56 5.66 16.57
CA THR A 149 6.76 5.63 17.43
C THR A 149 7.73 4.53 17.05
N THR A 150 7.38 3.68 16.08
CA THR A 150 8.15 2.49 15.75
C THR A 150 8.80 2.58 14.37
N SER A 151 8.30 3.44 13.50
CA SER A 151 8.67 3.54 12.08
C SER A 151 8.54 2.22 11.32
N TYR A 152 7.76 1.27 11.85
CA TYR A 152 7.55 -0.02 11.22
C TYR A 152 6.37 0.05 10.24
N ALA A 153 6.66 -0.17 8.96
CA ALA A 153 5.72 -0.08 7.87
C ALA A 153 5.61 -1.37 7.03
N GLY A 154 6.01 -2.52 7.62
CA GLY A 154 6.07 -3.78 6.88
C GLY A 154 7.07 -3.73 5.72
N ASP A 155 6.65 -4.15 4.53
CA ASP A 155 7.47 -4.16 3.31
C ASP A 155 7.54 -2.78 2.62
N GLY A 156 6.76 -1.79 3.09
CA GLY A 156 6.78 -0.43 2.55
C GLY A 156 5.76 0.51 3.17
N LEU A 157 6.02 1.80 3.01
CA LEU A 157 5.13 2.87 3.46
C LEU A 157 4.31 3.41 2.27
N TRP A 158 3.01 3.48 2.45
CA TRP A 158 2.06 4.21 1.62
C TRP A 158 1.61 5.43 2.42
N ILE A 159 2.15 6.59 2.07
CA ILE A 159 1.95 7.85 2.82
C ILE A 159 0.91 8.74 2.14
N ALA A 160 -0.04 9.27 2.90
CA ALA A 160 -0.90 10.35 2.45
C ALA A 160 -0.33 11.70 2.92
N ASP A 161 -0.03 12.55 1.97
CA ASP A 161 0.35 13.94 2.16
C ASP A 161 -0.06 14.73 0.91
N TYR A 162 -1.08 15.56 1.01
CA TYR A 162 -1.70 16.25 -0.13
C TYR A 162 -0.86 17.43 -0.59
N VAL A 163 0.18 17.09 -1.33
CA VAL A 163 1.17 17.99 -1.93
C VAL A 163 1.53 17.48 -3.33
N SER A 164 2.49 18.10 -3.99
CA SER A 164 2.96 17.66 -5.31
C SER A 164 3.29 16.17 -5.33
N ALA A 165 2.79 15.46 -6.35
CA ALA A 165 3.00 14.03 -6.52
C ALA A 165 4.48 13.62 -6.39
N GLY A 166 4.74 12.61 -5.56
CA GLY A 166 6.09 12.09 -5.31
C GLY A 166 6.97 12.95 -4.42
N LYS A 167 6.41 13.97 -3.77
CA LYS A 167 7.16 14.87 -2.86
C LYS A 167 6.53 14.93 -1.47
N PRO A 168 6.23 13.79 -0.81
CA PRO A 168 5.69 13.84 0.54
C PRO A 168 6.71 14.47 1.50
N ARG A 169 6.24 15.29 2.44
CA ARG A 169 7.06 16.05 3.38
C ARG A 169 7.51 15.20 4.57
N ILE A 170 8.12 14.06 4.27
CA ILE A 170 8.71 13.12 5.24
C ILE A 170 10.15 12.77 4.83
N LYS A 171 10.96 12.30 5.80
CA LYS A 171 12.33 11.82 5.54
C LYS A 171 12.40 10.31 5.26
N ALA A 172 11.36 9.56 5.68
CA ALA A 172 11.30 8.12 5.51
C ALA A 172 11.22 7.72 4.03
N LYS A 173 11.77 6.57 3.70
CA LYS A 173 11.54 5.95 2.38
C LYS A 173 10.09 5.53 2.28
N TRP A 174 9.47 5.82 1.16
CA TRP A 174 8.10 5.42 0.85
C TRP A 174 8.04 4.63 -0.45
N ARG A 175 7.00 3.83 -0.61
CA ARG A 175 6.70 3.07 -1.84
C ARG A 175 5.55 3.68 -2.62
N PHE A 176 4.55 4.19 -1.91
CA PHE A 176 3.36 4.81 -2.50
C PHE A 176 3.07 6.15 -1.80
N HIS A 177 2.61 7.12 -2.57
CA HIS A 177 2.24 8.43 -2.08
C HIS A 177 0.86 8.80 -2.60
N GLN A 178 -0.14 8.89 -1.70
CA GLN A 178 -1.43 9.49 -1.99
C GLN A 178 -1.29 11.00 -1.88
N TYR A 179 -1.37 11.69 -3.01
CA TYR A 179 -1.04 13.12 -3.10
C TYR A 179 -2.26 14.03 -3.21
N THR A 180 -3.47 13.48 -3.38
CA THR A 180 -4.75 14.20 -3.39
C THR A 180 -5.90 13.22 -3.18
N ASP A 181 -7.01 13.73 -2.65
CA ASP A 181 -8.30 13.06 -2.49
C ASP A 181 -9.42 13.72 -3.33
N ASP A 182 -9.10 14.76 -4.10
CA ASP A 182 -10.06 15.54 -4.87
C ASP A 182 -9.83 15.40 -6.39
N PRO A 183 -10.84 15.00 -7.17
CA PRO A 183 -12.14 14.39 -6.79
C PRO A 183 -12.01 12.87 -6.55
N LEU A 184 -10.82 12.32 -6.57
CA LEU A 184 -10.49 10.90 -6.42
C LEU A 184 -9.13 10.77 -5.74
N ASP A 185 -9.00 9.77 -4.89
CA ASP A 185 -7.73 9.41 -4.26
C ASP A 185 -6.70 8.99 -5.31
N LYS A 186 -5.75 9.90 -5.60
CA LYS A 186 -4.70 9.66 -6.59
C LYS A 186 -3.37 9.40 -5.92
N ASN A 187 -2.68 8.42 -6.47
CA ASN A 187 -1.44 7.90 -5.95
C ASN A 187 -0.33 7.91 -7.01
N VAL A 188 0.90 7.96 -6.54
CA VAL A 188 2.08 7.61 -7.33
C VAL A 188 2.92 6.56 -6.58
N ALA A 189 3.65 5.75 -7.33
CA ALA A 189 4.55 4.74 -6.77
C ALA A 189 6.01 5.02 -7.15
N ALA A 190 6.91 4.80 -6.19
CA ALA A 190 8.35 5.02 -6.32
C ALA A 190 9.05 3.79 -6.93
N PHE A 191 8.70 3.48 -8.17
CA PHE A 191 9.31 2.40 -8.95
C PHE A 191 9.63 2.90 -10.35
N GLU A 192 10.69 2.37 -10.95
CA GLU A 192 11.15 2.77 -12.28
C GLU A 192 10.18 2.40 -13.41
N SER A 193 9.39 1.33 -13.22
CA SER A 193 8.45 0.84 -14.21
C SER A 193 7.35 -0.02 -13.57
N ARG A 194 6.24 -0.23 -14.30
CA ARG A 194 5.20 -1.18 -13.89
C ARG A 194 5.77 -2.60 -13.73
N ALA A 195 6.74 -2.98 -14.56
CA ALA A 195 7.41 -4.28 -14.45
C ALA A 195 8.22 -4.37 -13.15
N ALA A 196 8.92 -3.30 -12.75
CA ALA A 196 9.64 -3.27 -11.47
C ALA A 196 8.69 -3.33 -10.26
N LEU A 197 7.55 -2.62 -10.32
CA LEU A 197 6.51 -2.72 -9.29
C LEU A 197 5.95 -4.14 -9.20
N ARG A 198 5.63 -4.77 -10.34
CA ARG A 198 5.10 -6.13 -10.40
C ARG A 198 6.10 -7.14 -9.84
N LYS A 199 7.36 -7.04 -10.26
CA LYS A 199 8.42 -7.90 -9.74
C LYS A 199 8.58 -7.76 -8.22
N TRP A 200 8.59 -6.53 -7.69
CA TRP A 200 8.65 -6.32 -6.24
C TRP A 200 7.44 -6.95 -5.53
N ALA A 201 6.26 -6.87 -6.12
CA ALA A 201 5.05 -7.46 -5.52
C ALA A 201 5.05 -9.01 -5.59
N GLU A 202 5.75 -9.61 -6.54
CA GLU A 202 5.87 -11.06 -6.71
C GLU A 202 7.03 -11.68 -5.90
N ASP A 203 8.06 -10.90 -5.59
CA ASP A 203 9.28 -11.36 -4.91
C ASP A 203 9.24 -11.17 -3.36
N ALA A 204 8.13 -10.71 -2.80
CA ALA A 204 8.01 -10.33 -1.39
C ALA A 204 7.88 -11.51 -0.42
#